data_a2b97ec93803925f72570d2186cc9061
#
_entry.id   a2b97ec93803925f72570d2186cc9061
#
_cell.length_a   1.000
_cell.length_b   1.000
_cell.length_c   1.000
_cell.angle_alpha   90.00
_cell.angle_beta   90.00
_cell.angle_gamma   90.00
#
_symmetry.space_group_name_H-M   'P 1'
#
loop_
_entity.id
_entity.type
_entity.pdbx_description
1 polymer ?
#
loop_
_entity_poly.entity_id
_entity_poly.type
_entity_poly.pdbx_seq_one_letter_code
_entity_poly.pdbx_strand_id
1 'polypeptide(L)'
;MSRGVYLLMAMALLVPHSVAAQMQPHRAEYVLRLGTAANGPRIGTAVQDITLDCHGWHIKRDISTEIAITSTWKISLASRLDGEEPRDDTGFHYRLVQMQNGQERLTTGKVERRDGKLRAEIVPPDGPKRFALPATTLMPVTAIGRLVQRLEAKAAAFPALIFDAELLGDVFLVDVTELDADALRAPPPAQKAVTVPAERSWPVFMAFTRGREQDQNPLFSVKASIYENGVLDRLTVDTGLIKVSADLQKLQMHKVPACSGS
;
A
#
# COMPACT_ATOMS: atom_id res chain seq x y z
N MET A 1 -65.80 7.81 -34.46
CA MET A 1 -65.03 8.54 -33.42
C MET A 1 -64.41 7.51 -32.50
N SER A 2 -63.17 7.13 -32.75
CA SER A 2 -62.44 6.11 -31.94
C SER A 2 -61.18 6.80 -31.37
N ARG A 3 -61.13 6.90 -30.03
CA ARG A 3 -60.02 7.49 -29.27
C ARG A 3 -59.03 6.36 -28.98
N GLY A 4 -57.86 6.37 -29.67
CA GLY A 4 -56.72 5.55 -29.35
C GLY A 4 -55.98 6.10 -28.14
N VAL A 5 -55.93 5.31 -27.07
CA VAL A 5 -55.12 5.59 -25.87
C VAL A 5 -53.74 4.99 -26.11
N TYR A 6 -52.73 5.85 -26.27
CA TYR A 6 -51.31 5.44 -26.30
C TYR A 6 -50.80 5.30 -24.87
N LEU A 7 -50.59 4.05 -24.44
CA LEU A 7 -49.96 3.70 -23.18
C LEU A 7 -48.41 3.82 -23.37
N LEU A 8 -47.82 4.91 -22.93
CA LEU A 8 -46.35 5.09 -22.88
C LEU A 8 -45.79 4.32 -21.69
N MET A 9 -45.22 3.15 -21.99
CA MET A 9 -44.53 2.30 -21.02
C MET A 9 -43.14 2.89 -20.80
N ALA A 10 -42.96 3.65 -19.71
CA ALA A 10 -41.65 4.16 -19.28
C ALA A 10 -40.81 2.99 -18.75
N MET A 11 -39.91 2.50 -19.58
CA MET A 11 -38.93 1.48 -19.23
C MET A 11 -37.80 2.18 -18.42
N ALA A 12 -37.89 2.15 -17.11
CA ALA A 12 -36.82 2.61 -16.22
C ALA A 12 -35.57 1.74 -16.44
N LEU A 13 -34.59 2.25 -17.16
CA LEU A 13 -33.26 1.67 -17.29
C LEU A 13 -32.61 1.72 -15.91
N LEU A 14 -32.64 0.60 -15.19
CA LEU A 14 -31.77 0.34 -14.05
C LEU A 14 -30.34 0.27 -14.58
N VAL A 15 -29.65 1.41 -14.62
CA VAL A 15 -28.22 1.45 -14.86
C VAL A 15 -27.56 0.83 -13.62
N PRO A 16 -26.88 -0.32 -13.74
CA PRO A 16 -26.12 -0.84 -12.61
C PRO A 16 -25.05 0.20 -12.25
N HIS A 17 -25.17 0.81 -11.08
CA HIS A 17 -24.09 1.62 -10.52
C HIS A 17 -22.96 0.64 -10.23
N SER A 18 -21.92 0.62 -11.08
CA SER A 18 -20.67 -0.02 -10.74
C SER A 18 -20.14 0.70 -9.50
N VAL A 19 -20.18 0.02 -8.36
CA VAL A 19 -19.50 0.49 -7.16
C VAL A 19 -18.03 0.57 -7.55
N ALA A 20 -17.51 1.79 -7.73
CA ALA A 20 -16.10 1.99 -8.03
C ALA A 20 -15.27 1.32 -6.94
N ALA A 21 -14.23 0.61 -7.34
CA ALA A 21 -13.30 0.00 -6.40
C ALA A 21 -12.79 1.07 -5.43
N GLN A 22 -13.01 0.84 -4.15
CA GLN A 22 -12.66 1.78 -3.11
C GLN A 22 -11.83 1.08 -2.04
N MET A 23 -10.70 1.70 -1.71
CA MET A 23 -9.90 1.27 -0.56
C MET A 23 -10.80 1.07 0.67
N GLN A 24 -10.71 -0.11 1.30
CA GLN A 24 -11.47 -0.44 2.50
C GLN A 24 -10.56 -0.54 3.72
N PRO A 25 -11.01 -0.07 4.88
CA PRO A 25 -10.24 -0.19 6.11
C PRO A 25 -10.15 -1.66 6.53
N HIS A 26 -8.93 -2.10 6.86
CA HIS A 26 -8.67 -3.50 7.19
C HIS A 26 -7.40 -3.66 8.02
N ARG A 27 -7.30 -4.78 8.75
CA ARG A 27 -6.09 -5.28 9.39
C ARG A 27 -5.64 -6.54 8.68
N ALA A 28 -4.40 -6.55 8.21
CA ALA A 28 -3.76 -7.68 7.53
C ALA A 28 -2.50 -8.09 8.27
N GLU A 29 -2.31 -9.40 8.49
CA GLU A 29 -1.15 -9.98 9.15
C GLU A 29 -0.44 -10.92 8.18
N TYR A 30 0.89 -10.78 8.08
CA TYR A 30 1.73 -11.51 7.13
C TYR A 30 2.84 -12.28 7.84
N VAL A 31 3.19 -13.42 7.27
CA VAL A 31 4.46 -14.10 7.57
C VAL A 31 5.49 -13.72 6.52
N LEU A 32 6.67 -13.33 6.98
CA LEU A 32 7.81 -12.99 6.14
C LEU A 32 8.76 -14.17 6.03
N ARG A 33 9.19 -14.47 4.79
CA ARG A 33 10.12 -15.55 4.47
C ARG A 33 11.26 -15.05 3.61
N LEU A 34 12.43 -15.63 3.80
CA LEU A 34 13.59 -15.39 2.94
C LEU A 34 13.43 -16.15 1.62
N GLY A 35 13.64 -15.45 0.52
CA GLY A 35 13.50 -16.00 -0.83
C GLY A 35 12.05 -16.07 -1.31
N THR A 36 11.86 -16.78 -2.43
CA THR A 36 10.56 -16.95 -3.10
C THR A 36 9.98 -18.35 -2.96
N ALA A 37 10.74 -19.28 -2.41
CA ALA A 37 10.28 -20.64 -2.19
C ALA A 37 9.14 -20.68 -1.16
N ALA A 38 8.10 -21.46 -1.45
CA ALA A 38 6.93 -21.58 -0.59
C ALA A 38 7.26 -22.08 0.84
N ASN A 39 8.35 -22.85 0.98
CA ASN A 39 8.87 -23.36 2.25
C ASN A 39 10.13 -22.62 2.72
N GLY A 40 10.42 -21.44 2.17
CA GLY A 40 11.55 -20.61 2.58
C GLY A 40 11.57 -20.34 4.08
N PRO A 41 12.76 -20.13 4.68
CA PRO A 41 12.87 -19.85 6.11
C PRO A 41 12.01 -18.67 6.54
N ARG A 42 11.22 -18.84 7.60
CA ARG A 42 10.50 -17.74 8.22
C ARG A 42 11.51 -16.79 8.88
N ILE A 43 11.44 -15.53 8.53
CA ILE A 43 12.32 -14.48 9.05
C ILE A 43 11.59 -13.42 9.87
N GLY A 44 10.25 -13.46 9.91
CA GLY A 44 9.50 -12.46 10.66
C GLY A 44 8.02 -12.40 10.37
N THR A 45 7.44 -11.27 10.75
CA THR A 45 6.05 -10.94 10.56
C THR A 45 5.89 -9.46 10.17
N ALA A 46 4.80 -9.16 9.47
CA ALA A 46 4.33 -7.80 9.26
C ALA A 46 2.84 -7.72 9.58
N VAL A 47 2.44 -6.63 10.21
CA VAL A 47 1.03 -6.30 10.47
C VAL A 47 0.78 -4.92 9.90
N GLN A 48 -0.28 -4.77 9.13
CA GLN A 48 -0.78 -3.48 8.67
C GLN A 48 -2.23 -3.35 9.13
N ASP A 49 -2.52 -2.28 9.84
CA ASP A 49 -3.85 -1.93 10.32
C ASP A 49 -4.22 -0.55 9.77
N ILE A 50 -5.16 -0.52 8.85
CA ILE A 50 -5.64 0.71 8.21
C ILE A 50 -7.09 0.90 8.64
N THR A 51 -7.35 1.94 9.40
CA THR A 51 -8.68 2.32 9.84
C THR A 51 -9.11 3.63 9.20
N LEU A 52 -10.40 3.88 9.16
CA LEU A 52 -10.98 5.08 8.60
C LEU A 52 -11.95 5.69 9.61
N ASP A 53 -11.80 6.98 9.87
CA ASP A 53 -12.80 7.77 10.59
C ASP A 53 -13.36 8.89 9.72
N CYS A 54 -14.10 9.84 10.31
CA CYS A 54 -14.68 10.94 9.56
C CYS A 54 -13.66 11.99 9.11
N HIS A 55 -12.47 12.01 9.68
CA HIS A 55 -11.41 12.97 9.37
C HIS A 55 -10.41 12.41 8.36
N GLY A 56 -10.11 11.10 8.44
CA GLY A 56 -9.12 10.50 7.56
C GLY A 56 -8.80 9.05 7.86
N TRP A 57 -7.72 8.62 7.25
CA TRP A 57 -7.16 7.30 7.41
C TRP A 57 -6.12 7.30 8.52
N HIS A 58 -6.14 6.26 9.34
CA HIS A 58 -5.11 5.97 10.32
C HIS A 58 -4.38 4.70 9.89
N ILE A 59 -3.06 4.77 9.85
CA ILE A 59 -2.20 3.68 9.40
C ILE A 59 -1.33 3.27 10.57
N LYS A 60 -1.42 2.00 10.96
CA LYS A 60 -0.45 1.38 11.87
C LYS A 60 0.22 0.23 11.16
N ARG A 61 1.55 0.26 11.10
CA ARG A 61 2.33 -0.82 10.52
C ARG A 61 3.39 -1.26 11.51
N ASP A 62 3.50 -2.55 11.72
CA ASP A 62 4.49 -3.17 12.59
C ASP A 62 5.18 -4.28 11.79
N ILE A 63 6.48 -4.15 11.57
CA ILE A 63 7.29 -5.11 10.84
C ILE A 63 8.41 -5.55 11.77
N SER A 64 8.62 -6.86 11.90
CA SER A 64 9.71 -7.42 12.67
C SER A 64 10.37 -8.55 11.89
N THR A 65 11.69 -8.46 11.70
CA THR A 65 12.47 -9.49 10.98
C THR A 65 13.75 -9.82 11.72
N GLU A 66 14.15 -11.09 11.66
CA GLU A 66 15.46 -11.59 12.07
C GLU A 66 16.02 -12.44 10.94
N ILE A 67 17.12 -12.02 10.36
CA ILE A 67 17.79 -12.70 9.25
C ILE A 67 19.13 -13.26 9.78
N ALA A 68 19.28 -14.59 9.80
CA ALA A 68 20.54 -15.24 10.09
C ALA A 68 21.46 -15.14 8.87
N ILE A 69 22.57 -14.41 9.00
CA ILE A 69 23.60 -14.30 7.96
C ILE A 69 24.58 -15.48 8.08
N THR A 70 24.94 -15.84 9.33
CA THR A 70 25.72 -17.02 9.66
C THR A 70 25.08 -17.71 10.87
N SER A 71 25.65 -18.82 11.32
CA SER A 71 25.18 -19.51 12.56
C SER A 71 25.33 -18.63 13.82
N THR A 72 26.22 -17.63 13.80
CA THR A 72 26.54 -16.77 14.94
C THR A 72 26.15 -15.31 14.74
N TRP A 73 25.84 -14.89 13.52
CA TRP A 73 25.52 -13.52 13.21
C TRP A 73 24.12 -13.39 12.61
N LYS A 74 23.30 -12.58 13.26
CA LYS A 74 21.94 -12.25 12.85
C LYS A 74 21.76 -10.75 12.73
N ILE A 75 20.90 -10.34 11.82
CA ILE A 75 20.43 -8.97 11.68
C ILE A 75 18.98 -8.92 12.13
N SER A 76 18.69 -8.12 13.16
CA SER A 76 17.33 -7.88 13.63
C SER A 76 16.89 -6.49 13.21
N LEU A 77 15.78 -6.41 12.50
CA LEU A 77 15.17 -5.16 12.06
C LEU A 77 13.72 -5.14 12.52
N ALA A 78 13.30 -4.04 13.12
CA ALA A 78 11.89 -3.77 13.39
C ALA A 78 11.54 -2.34 12.99
N SER A 79 10.30 -2.15 12.51
CA SER A 79 9.75 -0.85 12.15
C SER A 79 8.33 -0.76 12.66
N ARG A 80 8.00 0.35 13.32
CA ARG A 80 6.64 0.69 13.74
C ARG A 80 6.28 2.07 13.23
N LEU A 81 5.33 2.11 12.32
CA LEU A 81 4.76 3.33 11.77
C LEU A 81 3.37 3.57 12.39
N ASP A 82 3.14 4.80 12.83
CA ASP A 82 1.82 5.33 13.18
C ASP A 82 1.61 6.60 12.36
N GLY A 83 0.59 6.64 11.50
CA GLY A 83 0.38 7.70 10.54
C GLY A 83 -1.09 8.07 10.35
N GLU A 84 -1.31 9.32 9.95
CA GLU A 84 -2.63 9.88 9.68
C GLU A 84 -2.62 10.57 8.32
N GLU A 85 -3.59 10.23 7.47
CA GLU A 85 -3.78 10.79 6.14
C GLU A 85 -5.20 11.34 6.01
N PRO A 86 -5.40 12.67 5.91
CA PRO A 86 -6.71 13.28 5.73
C PRO A 86 -7.41 12.79 4.45
N ARG A 87 -8.78 12.74 4.49
CA ARG A 87 -9.58 12.28 3.34
C ARG A 87 -9.43 13.12 2.09
N ASP A 88 -9.09 14.38 2.23
CA ASP A 88 -8.96 15.37 1.15
C ASP A 88 -7.56 15.41 0.52
N ASP A 89 -6.69 14.45 0.83
CA ASP A 89 -5.31 14.36 0.33
C ASP A 89 -4.47 15.63 0.63
N THR A 90 -4.77 16.30 1.74
CA THR A 90 -4.06 17.53 2.13
C THR A 90 -2.73 17.27 2.80
N GLY A 91 -2.44 16.02 3.19
CA GLY A 91 -1.15 15.69 3.78
C GLY A 91 -1.03 14.32 4.40
N PHE A 92 0.06 14.15 5.16
CA PHE A 92 0.35 12.94 5.93
C PHE A 92 1.18 13.30 7.14
N HIS A 93 0.75 12.89 8.32
CA HIS A 93 1.52 13.02 9.57
C HIS A 93 1.91 11.65 10.06
N TYR A 94 3.14 11.49 10.55
CA TYR A 94 3.56 10.17 11.01
C TYR A 94 4.60 10.21 12.13
N ARG A 95 4.63 9.13 12.88
CA ARG A 95 5.68 8.76 13.83
C ARG A 95 6.19 7.38 13.45
N LEU A 96 7.50 7.28 13.26
CA LEU A 96 8.20 6.07 12.87
C LEU A 96 9.26 5.73 13.91
N VAL A 97 9.18 4.52 14.47
CA VAL A 97 10.20 3.94 15.34
C VAL A 97 10.85 2.79 14.59
N GLN A 98 12.14 2.88 14.36
CA GLN A 98 12.93 1.82 13.74
C GLN A 98 13.93 1.27 14.75
N MET A 99 14.09 -0.04 14.78
CA MET A 99 15.09 -0.72 15.58
C MET A 99 16.01 -1.54 14.67
N GLN A 100 17.30 -1.37 14.83
CA GLN A 100 18.30 -2.16 14.13
C GLN A 100 19.32 -2.67 15.16
N ASN A 101 19.38 -3.99 15.32
CA ASN A 101 20.28 -4.64 16.27
C ASN A 101 20.23 -4.05 17.69
N GLY A 102 19.02 -3.71 18.17
CA GLY A 102 18.78 -3.13 19.50
C GLY A 102 18.95 -1.60 19.58
N GLN A 103 19.38 -0.94 18.53
CA GLN A 103 19.43 0.53 18.47
C GLN A 103 18.10 1.09 17.95
N GLU A 104 17.49 1.96 18.74
CA GLU A 104 16.23 2.64 18.38
C GLU A 104 16.52 3.98 17.67
N ARG A 105 15.74 4.23 16.63
CA ARG A 105 15.71 5.49 15.89
C ARG A 105 14.27 5.96 15.77
N LEU A 106 13.98 7.11 16.35
CA LEU A 106 12.68 7.78 16.23
C LEU A 106 12.76 8.84 15.13
N THR A 107 11.79 8.82 14.22
CA THR A 107 11.56 9.87 13.22
C THR A 107 10.11 10.31 13.29
N THR A 108 9.86 11.61 13.28
CA THR A 108 8.52 12.15 13.05
C THR A 108 8.51 12.92 11.73
N GLY A 109 7.38 12.95 11.06
CA GLY A 109 7.28 13.66 9.79
C GLY A 109 5.89 14.24 9.57
N LYS A 110 5.88 15.31 8.79
CA LYS A 110 4.68 16.01 8.36
C LYS A 110 4.84 16.39 6.89
N VAL A 111 3.89 15.95 6.09
CA VAL A 111 3.74 16.38 4.69
C VAL A 111 2.47 17.18 4.60
N GLU A 112 2.51 18.36 4.02
CA GLU A 112 1.33 19.23 3.88
C GLU A 112 1.21 19.81 2.48
N ARG A 113 0.00 19.83 1.96
CA ARG A 113 -0.38 20.49 0.72
C ARG A 113 -1.02 21.85 1.05
N ARG A 114 -0.36 22.93 0.65
CA ARG A 114 -0.86 24.30 0.81
C ARG A 114 -0.67 25.05 -0.50
N ASP A 115 -1.71 25.71 -0.99
CA ASP A 115 -1.67 26.49 -2.25
C ASP A 115 -1.11 25.71 -3.44
N GLY A 116 -1.50 24.43 -3.57
CA GLY A 116 -1.05 23.53 -4.63
C GLY A 116 0.41 23.05 -4.50
N LYS A 117 1.14 23.50 -3.47
CA LYS A 117 2.52 23.09 -3.17
C LYS A 117 2.54 22.05 -2.08
N LEU A 118 3.35 21.03 -2.26
CA LEU A 118 3.55 19.98 -1.27
C LEU A 118 4.91 20.16 -0.59
N ARG A 119 4.93 20.15 0.73
CA ARG A 119 6.14 20.31 1.55
C ARG A 119 6.23 19.24 2.59
N ALA A 120 7.43 18.70 2.80
CA ALA A 120 7.75 17.78 3.87
C ALA A 120 8.61 18.46 4.92
N GLU A 121 8.30 18.18 6.19
CA GLU A 121 9.16 18.44 7.34
C GLU A 121 9.34 17.10 8.06
N ILE A 122 10.60 16.65 8.16
CA ILE A 122 10.96 15.37 8.76
C ILE A 122 11.97 15.63 9.85
N VAL A 123 11.77 15.05 11.00
CA VAL A 123 12.62 15.22 12.20
C VAL A 123 13.20 13.86 12.59
N PRO A 124 14.29 13.41 11.92
CA PRO A 124 15.08 12.27 12.36
C PRO A 124 16.00 12.67 13.52
N PRO A 125 16.71 11.73 14.18
CA PRO A 125 17.61 12.02 15.29
C PRO A 125 18.76 13.00 14.97
N ASP A 126 19.17 13.07 13.69
CA ASP A 126 20.25 13.95 13.20
C ASP A 126 19.80 15.39 12.89
N GLY A 127 18.53 15.71 13.14
CA GLY A 127 17.98 17.06 13.03
C GLY A 127 16.94 17.23 11.91
N PRO A 128 16.17 18.32 11.96
CA PRO A 128 15.05 18.53 11.05
C PRO A 128 15.49 18.79 9.61
N LYS A 129 14.74 18.21 8.67
CA LYS A 129 14.90 18.38 7.22
C LYS A 129 13.60 18.93 6.65
N ARG A 130 13.70 19.96 5.79
CA ARG A 130 12.54 20.57 5.12
C ARG A 130 12.81 20.66 3.63
N PHE A 131 11.87 20.18 2.84
CA PHE A 131 11.99 20.20 1.38
C PHE A 131 10.64 20.21 0.68
N ALA A 132 10.64 20.64 -0.59
CA ALA A 132 9.49 20.58 -1.44
C ALA A 132 9.38 19.19 -2.07
N LEU A 133 8.14 18.70 -2.21
CA LEU A 133 7.79 17.50 -2.97
C LEU A 133 7.11 17.87 -4.27
N PRO A 134 7.21 17.03 -5.32
CA PRO A 134 6.39 17.21 -6.52
C PRO A 134 4.90 17.25 -6.15
N ALA A 135 4.16 18.18 -6.75
CA ALA A 135 2.75 18.39 -6.41
C ALA A 135 1.84 17.17 -6.67
N THR A 136 2.28 16.26 -7.55
CA THR A 136 1.59 15.01 -7.89
C THR A 136 1.91 13.85 -6.96
N THR A 137 2.73 14.05 -5.93
CA THR A 137 3.06 13.01 -4.96
C THR A 137 1.82 12.59 -4.20
N LEU A 138 1.57 11.28 -4.16
CA LEU A 138 0.47 10.65 -3.45
C LEU A 138 0.90 10.23 -2.05
N MET A 139 0.00 10.33 -1.09
CA MET A 139 0.18 9.81 0.26
C MET A 139 -0.10 8.30 0.30
N PRO A 140 0.34 7.56 1.32
CA PRO A 140 0.36 6.10 1.31
C PRO A 140 -0.98 5.42 1.00
N VAL A 141 -2.09 5.84 1.63
CA VAL A 141 -3.41 5.21 1.40
C VAL A 141 -4.01 5.67 0.08
N THR A 142 -3.92 6.98 -0.21
CA THR A 142 -4.35 7.54 -1.51
C THR A 142 -3.62 6.84 -2.65
N ALA A 143 -2.34 6.51 -2.52
CA ALA A 143 -1.57 5.80 -3.54
C ALA A 143 -2.15 4.42 -3.85
N ILE A 144 -2.51 3.62 -2.83
CA ILE A 144 -3.14 2.32 -3.02
C ILE A 144 -4.49 2.48 -3.75
N GLY A 145 -5.32 3.42 -3.31
CA GLY A 145 -6.62 3.69 -3.95
C GLY A 145 -6.48 4.10 -5.42
N ARG A 146 -5.50 4.96 -5.74
CA ARG A 146 -5.20 5.37 -7.12
C ARG A 146 -4.66 4.22 -7.97
N LEU A 147 -3.83 3.37 -7.38
CA LEU A 147 -3.34 2.17 -8.04
C LEU A 147 -4.50 1.26 -8.46
N VAL A 148 -5.40 0.95 -7.53
CA VAL A 148 -6.59 0.13 -7.81
C VAL A 148 -7.46 0.76 -8.90
N GLN A 149 -7.74 2.07 -8.85
CA GLN A 149 -8.50 2.78 -9.88
C GLN A 149 -7.87 2.67 -11.27
N ARG A 150 -6.54 2.75 -11.38
CA ARG A 150 -5.82 2.64 -12.65
C ARG A 150 -5.86 1.22 -13.19
N LEU A 151 -5.70 0.21 -12.33
CA LEU A 151 -5.83 -1.20 -12.70
C LEU A 151 -7.26 -1.53 -13.17
N GLU A 152 -8.26 -1.02 -12.48
CA GLU A 152 -9.67 -1.16 -12.87
C GLU A 152 -9.96 -0.53 -14.24
N ALA A 153 -9.34 0.62 -14.53
CA ALA A 153 -9.41 1.29 -15.82
C ALA A 153 -8.55 0.61 -16.90
N LYS A 154 -7.92 -0.54 -16.62
CA LYS A 154 -7.05 -1.30 -17.53
C LYS A 154 -5.88 -0.48 -18.08
N ALA A 155 -5.29 0.39 -17.26
CA ALA A 155 -4.06 1.08 -17.62
C ALA A 155 -2.91 0.07 -17.67
N ALA A 156 -2.33 -0.17 -18.86
CA ALA A 156 -1.34 -1.21 -19.08
C ALA A 156 -0.06 -1.03 -18.24
N ALA A 157 0.42 0.21 -18.15
CA ALA A 157 1.52 0.61 -17.27
C ALA A 157 1.36 2.09 -16.92
N PHE A 158 1.76 2.46 -15.72
CA PHE A 158 1.69 3.86 -15.29
C PHE A 158 2.69 4.17 -14.18
N PRO A 159 3.33 5.34 -14.21
CA PRO A 159 4.12 5.84 -13.11
C PRO A 159 3.27 6.52 -12.04
N ALA A 160 3.74 6.47 -10.79
CA ALA A 160 3.18 7.23 -9.68
C ALA A 160 4.30 7.73 -8.77
N LEU A 161 4.17 8.96 -8.27
CA LEU A 161 5.04 9.48 -7.22
C LEU A 161 4.37 9.21 -5.88
N ILE A 162 5.03 8.47 -5.00
CA ILE A 162 4.49 8.03 -3.71
C ILE A 162 5.43 8.46 -2.60
N PHE A 163 4.89 9.13 -1.58
CA PHE A 163 5.66 9.43 -0.38
C PHE A 163 5.84 8.17 0.46
N ASP A 164 7.07 7.90 0.87
CA ASP A 164 7.41 6.80 1.77
C ASP A 164 8.08 7.32 3.04
N ALA A 165 7.51 6.97 4.19
CA ALA A 165 8.02 7.37 5.50
C ALA A 165 9.09 6.43 6.04
N GLU A 166 9.09 5.16 5.65
CA GLU A 166 9.84 4.10 6.32
C GLU A 166 11.23 3.87 5.75
N LEU A 167 11.38 3.93 4.43
CA LEU A 167 12.66 3.64 3.77
C LEU A 167 13.47 4.91 3.53
N LEU A 168 12.87 5.92 2.96
CA LEU A 168 13.58 7.13 2.55
C LEU A 168 13.18 8.38 3.35
N GLY A 169 11.96 8.45 3.88
CA GLY A 169 11.40 9.73 4.31
C GLY A 169 11.31 10.72 3.14
N ASP A 170 11.07 10.23 1.92
CA ASP A 170 11.07 10.97 0.66
C ASP A 170 10.10 10.32 -0.35
N VAL A 171 10.23 10.65 -1.63
CA VAL A 171 9.37 10.18 -2.71
C VAL A 171 10.02 9.06 -3.49
N PHE A 172 9.24 8.00 -3.74
CA PHE A 172 9.51 7.03 -4.79
C PHE A 172 8.77 7.40 -6.08
N LEU A 173 9.45 7.26 -7.20
CA LEU A 173 8.80 7.01 -8.49
C LEU A 173 8.55 5.51 -8.56
N VAL A 174 7.30 5.13 -8.72
CA VAL A 174 6.86 3.74 -8.80
C VAL A 174 6.28 3.49 -10.18
N ASP A 175 6.95 2.65 -10.96
CA ASP A 175 6.43 2.18 -12.24
C ASP A 175 5.64 0.90 -12.01
N VAL A 176 4.38 0.92 -12.38
CA VAL A 176 3.44 -0.19 -12.16
C VAL A 176 3.08 -0.83 -13.48
N THR A 177 3.15 -2.17 -13.52
CA THR A 177 2.75 -2.98 -14.68
C THR A 177 1.89 -4.15 -14.19
N GLU A 178 0.75 -4.39 -14.83
CA GLU A 178 -0.04 -5.59 -14.61
C GLU A 178 0.70 -6.81 -15.17
N LEU A 179 0.64 -7.91 -14.45
CA LEU A 179 1.29 -9.18 -14.82
C LEU A 179 0.24 -10.25 -15.15
N ASP A 180 0.68 -11.31 -15.78
CA ASP A 180 -0.10 -12.54 -15.86
C ASP A 180 -0.16 -13.22 -14.48
N ALA A 181 -1.26 -13.92 -14.19
CA ALA A 181 -1.51 -14.51 -12.88
C ALA A 181 -0.46 -15.54 -12.44
N ASP A 182 0.19 -16.21 -13.38
CA ASP A 182 1.26 -17.19 -13.18
C ASP A 182 2.63 -16.54 -12.88
N ALA A 183 2.77 -15.25 -13.11
CA ALA A 183 4.00 -14.52 -12.78
C ALA A 183 4.19 -14.28 -11.26
N LEU A 184 3.14 -14.49 -10.47
CA LEU A 184 3.24 -14.48 -9.01
C LEU A 184 3.65 -15.86 -8.51
N ARG A 185 4.46 -15.87 -7.45
CA ARG A 185 4.81 -17.14 -6.79
C ARG A 185 3.56 -17.88 -6.27
N ALA A 186 3.61 -19.19 -6.23
CA ALA A 186 2.56 -20.00 -5.63
C ALA A 186 2.47 -19.76 -4.11
N PRO A 187 1.28 -19.79 -3.52
CA PRO A 187 1.12 -19.75 -2.06
C PRO A 187 1.74 -20.99 -1.41
N PRO A 188 2.16 -20.91 -0.13
CA PRO A 188 2.68 -22.05 0.60
C PRO A 188 1.63 -23.19 0.69
N PRO A 189 1.97 -24.45 0.35
CA PRO A 189 0.99 -25.54 0.28
C PRO A 189 0.38 -25.92 1.64
N ALA A 190 1.06 -25.63 2.73
CA ALA A 190 0.59 -25.92 4.10
C ALA A 190 -0.30 -24.80 4.68
N GLN A 191 -0.48 -23.72 3.96
CA GLN A 191 -1.21 -22.57 4.45
C GLN A 191 -2.68 -22.62 3.99
N LYS A 192 -3.62 -22.49 4.93
CA LYS A 192 -5.01 -22.26 4.59
C LYS A 192 -5.11 -20.88 3.92
N ALA A 193 -5.57 -20.84 2.69
CA ALA A 193 -5.76 -19.59 1.97
C ALA A 193 -6.70 -18.67 2.76
N VAL A 194 -6.28 -17.41 2.95
CA VAL A 194 -7.14 -16.38 3.52
C VAL A 194 -8.09 -15.90 2.43
N THR A 195 -9.38 -15.95 2.71
CA THR A 195 -10.38 -15.41 1.79
C THR A 195 -10.40 -13.89 1.93
N VAL A 196 -10.06 -13.19 0.86
CA VAL A 196 -10.23 -11.74 0.76
C VAL A 196 -11.63 -11.46 0.22
N PRO A 197 -12.46 -10.66 0.91
CA PRO A 197 -13.80 -10.32 0.45
C PRO A 197 -13.72 -9.25 -0.68
N ALA A 198 -13.34 -9.70 -1.85
CA ALA A 198 -13.17 -8.89 -3.06
C ALA A 198 -13.50 -9.75 -4.28
N GLU A 199 -14.12 -9.16 -5.30
CA GLU A 199 -14.47 -9.84 -6.54
C GLU A 199 -13.30 -9.89 -7.52
N ARG A 200 -12.42 -8.88 -7.45
CA ARG A 200 -11.31 -8.72 -8.40
C ARG A 200 -9.98 -8.55 -7.69
N SER A 201 -8.94 -9.06 -8.34
CA SER A 201 -7.55 -8.82 -7.95
C SER A 201 -6.67 -8.75 -9.20
N TRP A 202 -5.58 -8.01 -9.09
CA TRP A 202 -4.61 -7.83 -10.16
C TRP A 202 -3.23 -8.25 -9.69
N PRO A 203 -2.55 -9.16 -10.39
CA PRO A 203 -1.14 -9.39 -10.21
C PRO A 203 -0.36 -8.21 -10.80
N VAL A 204 0.54 -7.63 -10.01
CA VAL A 204 1.30 -6.45 -10.43
C VAL A 204 2.80 -6.60 -10.16
N PHE A 205 3.57 -5.93 -10.99
CA PHE A 205 4.97 -5.62 -10.76
C PHE A 205 5.10 -4.12 -10.53
N MET A 206 5.84 -3.74 -9.51
CA MET A 206 6.12 -2.37 -9.14
C MET A 206 7.63 -2.19 -9.00
N ALA A 207 8.23 -1.29 -9.78
CA ALA A 207 9.63 -0.90 -9.66
C ALA A 207 9.73 0.43 -8.92
N PHE A 208 10.55 0.48 -7.88
CA PHE A 208 10.69 1.65 -6.99
C PHE A 208 12.04 2.31 -7.23
N THR A 209 12.03 3.53 -7.78
CA THR A 209 13.20 4.38 -7.96
C THR A 209 13.10 5.63 -7.08
N ARG A 210 14.22 6.31 -6.81
CA ARG A 210 14.19 7.57 -6.05
C ARG A 210 13.54 8.66 -6.90
N GLY A 211 12.43 9.20 -6.45
CA GLY A 211 11.59 10.11 -7.24
C GLY A 211 12.18 11.50 -7.49
N ARG A 212 13.31 11.86 -6.86
CA ARG A 212 13.99 13.15 -7.02
C ARG A 212 15.39 13.06 -7.61
N GLU A 213 15.90 11.87 -7.81
CA GLU A 213 17.22 11.64 -8.40
C GLU A 213 17.08 11.29 -9.88
N GLN A 214 18.12 11.59 -10.65
CA GLN A 214 18.19 11.23 -12.08
C GLN A 214 18.55 9.74 -12.30
N ASP A 215 18.80 9.01 -11.21
CA ASP A 215 19.10 7.58 -11.29
C ASP A 215 17.84 6.81 -11.65
N GLN A 216 17.88 6.11 -12.79
CA GLN A 216 16.75 5.33 -13.32
C GLN A 216 16.76 3.88 -12.84
N ASN A 217 17.75 3.46 -12.05
CA ASN A 217 17.84 2.10 -11.56
C ASN A 217 16.92 1.91 -10.35
N PRO A 218 16.01 0.93 -10.38
CA PRO A 218 15.18 0.62 -9.22
C PRO A 218 16.02 0.26 -7.99
N LEU A 219 15.69 0.83 -6.85
CA LEU A 219 16.26 0.42 -5.57
C LEU A 219 15.79 -0.97 -5.17
N PHE A 220 14.56 -1.27 -5.49
CA PHE A 220 13.93 -2.57 -5.30
C PHE A 220 12.69 -2.69 -6.18
N SER A 221 12.19 -3.91 -6.30
CA SER A 221 10.92 -4.18 -6.96
C SER A 221 10.01 -5.02 -6.08
N VAL A 222 8.70 -4.92 -6.34
CA VAL A 222 7.67 -5.69 -5.64
C VAL A 222 6.78 -6.37 -6.66
N LYS A 223 6.55 -7.67 -6.50
CA LYS A 223 5.43 -8.39 -7.13
C LYS A 223 4.38 -8.64 -6.06
N ALA A 224 3.12 -8.43 -6.38
CA ALA A 224 2.02 -8.66 -5.44
C ALA A 224 0.72 -8.93 -6.18
N SER A 225 -0.24 -9.58 -5.50
CA SER A 225 -1.66 -9.51 -5.84
C SER A 225 -2.28 -8.32 -5.11
N ILE A 226 -2.93 -7.41 -5.82
CA ILE A 226 -3.66 -6.27 -5.24
C ILE A 226 -5.13 -6.51 -5.47
N TYR A 227 -5.91 -6.50 -4.40
CA TYR A 227 -7.36 -6.65 -4.46
C TYR A 227 -8.05 -5.29 -4.61
N GLU A 228 -9.26 -5.25 -5.17
CA GLU A 228 -10.05 -4.02 -5.39
C GLU A 228 -10.34 -3.21 -4.12
N ASN A 229 -10.30 -3.87 -2.96
CA ASN A 229 -10.44 -3.23 -1.65
C ASN A 229 -9.10 -2.77 -1.04
N GLY A 230 -7.99 -2.85 -1.80
CA GLY A 230 -6.66 -2.40 -1.40
C GLY A 230 -5.86 -3.41 -0.58
N VAL A 231 -6.40 -4.60 -0.29
CA VAL A 231 -5.65 -5.67 0.38
C VAL A 231 -4.55 -6.19 -0.54
N LEU A 232 -3.39 -6.47 0.02
CA LEU A 232 -2.25 -7.04 -0.69
C LEU A 232 -2.04 -8.50 -0.26
N ASP A 233 -1.65 -9.37 -1.19
CA ASP A 233 -1.25 -10.74 -0.91
C ASP A 233 -0.13 -11.19 -1.85
N ARG A 234 0.53 -12.31 -1.51
CA ARG A 234 1.60 -12.94 -2.29
C ARG A 234 2.72 -11.96 -2.67
N LEU A 235 3.08 -11.08 -1.74
CA LEU A 235 4.13 -10.10 -1.97
C LEU A 235 5.49 -10.79 -2.11
N THR A 236 6.29 -10.27 -3.02
CA THR A 236 7.72 -10.57 -3.12
C THR A 236 8.46 -9.27 -3.33
N VAL A 237 9.31 -8.92 -2.38
CA VAL A 237 10.22 -7.76 -2.47
C VAL A 237 11.58 -8.27 -2.92
N ASP A 238 12.11 -7.70 -3.98
CA ASP A 238 13.43 -8.01 -4.55
C ASP A 238 14.32 -6.77 -4.50
N THR A 239 15.36 -6.81 -3.69
CA THR A 239 16.32 -5.71 -3.54
C THR A 239 17.57 -5.90 -4.42
N GLY A 240 17.59 -6.93 -5.26
CA GLY A 240 18.78 -7.34 -6.01
C GLY A 240 19.76 -8.18 -5.18
N LEU A 241 19.85 -7.92 -3.86
CA LEU A 241 20.72 -8.69 -2.95
C LEU A 241 19.97 -9.82 -2.26
N ILE A 242 18.77 -9.53 -1.79
CA ILE A 242 17.91 -10.51 -1.11
C ILE A 242 16.49 -10.38 -1.64
N LYS A 243 15.76 -11.50 -1.59
CA LYS A 243 14.33 -11.54 -1.84
C LYS A 243 13.62 -11.90 -0.54
N VAL A 244 12.54 -11.20 -0.26
CA VAL A 244 11.66 -11.46 0.88
C VAL A 244 10.26 -11.66 0.35
N SER A 245 9.61 -12.73 0.76
CA SER A 245 8.20 -12.94 0.46
C SER A 245 7.34 -12.72 1.69
N ALA A 246 6.13 -12.19 1.48
CA ALA A 246 5.13 -11.98 2.50
C ALA A 246 3.81 -12.62 2.06
N ASP A 247 3.29 -13.51 2.92
CA ASP A 247 2.04 -14.23 2.71
C ASP A 247 1.00 -13.78 3.72
N LEU A 248 -0.17 -13.42 3.23
CA LEU A 248 -1.31 -13.06 4.06
C LEU A 248 -1.75 -14.25 4.91
N GLN A 249 -1.74 -14.08 6.24
CA GLN A 249 -2.11 -15.12 7.22
C GLN A 249 -3.48 -14.89 7.82
N LYS A 250 -3.82 -13.61 8.00
CA LYS A 250 -5.07 -13.20 8.62
C LYS A 250 -5.51 -11.88 8.06
N LEU A 251 -6.81 -11.76 7.84
CA LEU A 251 -7.46 -10.54 7.38
C LEU A 251 -8.68 -10.27 8.24
N GLN A 252 -8.83 -9.02 8.66
CA GLN A 252 -10.01 -8.51 9.33
C GLN A 252 -10.41 -7.19 8.67
N MET A 253 -11.60 -7.16 8.08
CA MET A 253 -12.16 -5.93 7.54
C MET A 253 -12.72 -5.08 8.69
N HIS A 254 -12.49 -3.77 8.63
CA HIS A 254 -13.09 -2.81 9.54
C HIS A 254 -14.36 -2.20 8.95
N LYS A 255 -15.21 -1.67 9.81
CA LYS A 255 -16.41 -0.96 9.36
C LYS A 255 -16.03 0.42 8.82
N VAL A 256 -16.65 0.80 7.72
CA VAL A 256 -16.59 2.18 7.22
C VAL A 256 -17.51 3.04 8.09
N PRO A 257 -17.06 4.17 8.66
CA PRO A 257 -17.87 5.02 9.50
C PRO A 257 -18.99 5.69 8.69
N ALA A 258 -20.18 5.75 9.27
CA ALA A 258 -21.26 6.59 8.76
C ALA A 258 -21.00 8.03 9.22
N CYS A 259 -20.32 8.82 8.41
CA CYS A 259 -20.13 10.24 8.71
C CYS A 259 -21.39 11.00 8.29
N SER A 260 -22.08 11.61 9.25
CA SER A 260 -23.12 12.60 8.98
C SER A 260 -22.47 13.75 8.18
N GLY A 261 -22.97 14.00 6.99
CA GLY A 261 -22.37 14.93 6.03
C GLY A 261 -22.10 16.31 6.64
N SER A 262 -20.93 16.81 6.32
CA SER A 262 -20.61 18.24 6.41
C SER A 262 -21.22 18.98 5.23
#